data_9e5ebf4dd46792096974aaf2195c9821
#
_entry.id   9e5ebf4dd46792096974aaf2195c9821
#
_cell.length_a   1.000
_cell.length_b   1.000
_cell.length_c   1.000
_cell.angle_alpha   90.00
_cell.angle_beta   90.00
_cell.angle_gamma   90.00
#
_symmetry.space_group_name_H-M   'P 1'
#
loop_
_entity.id
_entity.type
_entity.pdbx_description
1 polymer ?
#
loop_
_entity_poly.entity_id
_entity_poly.type
_entity_poly.pdbx_seq_one_letter_code
_entity_poly.pdbx_strand_id
1 'polypeptide(L)'
;MAEIEIMQIVIALVQGILLVLLAPLVSGIARRFRAKMHTRRGPSVFQDYYDLAKLLKRQDVHSNHSSNVSKITPPLFMGAMIVLAMGMPMATRFCPIPFLGDAILIIYLMALPRFFFSLMGIDSGSSYAGTGGVRELLVGTLVEPSLMLALFVAALSCGTTNIGEMGQMVGAGQIQSPLAFVIAGIAFAAACYIEMGKLPYDFAEVEQEF
;
A
#
# COMPACT_ATOMS: atom_id res chain seq x y z
N MET A 1 -29.38 5.36 -14.56
CA MET A 1 -28.03 5.85 -14.30
C MET A 1 -27.76 6.03 -12.79
N ALA A 2 -28.53 6.85 -12.08
CA ALA A 2 -28.31 7.07 -10.62
C ALA A 2 -28.35 5.81 -9.74
N GLU A 3 -29.20 4.83 -10.01
CA GLU A 3 -29.25 3.57 -9.25
C GLU A 3 -28.00 2.70 -9.45
N ILE A 4 -27.41 2.72 -10.65
CA ILE A 4 -26.19 1.97 -10.95
C ILE A 4 -24.99 2.62 -10.23
N GLU A 5 -24.95 3.96 -10.20
CA GLU A 5 -23.91 4.70 -9.47
C GLU A 5 -23.99 4.47 -7.97
N ILE A 6 -25.19 4.44 -7.38
CA ILE A 6 -25.38 4.17 -5.94
C ILE A 6 -24.93 2.74 -5.62
N MET A 7 -25.28 1.76 -6.45
CA MET A 7 -24.85 0.37 -6.23
C MET A 7 -23.33 0.22 -6.29
N GLN A 8 -22.65 0.91 -7.20
CA GLN A 8 -21.19 0.90 -7.31
C GLN A 8 -20.52 1.51 -6.06
N ILE A 9 -21.05 2.60 -5.54
CA ILE A 9 -20.56 3.23 -4.32
C ILE A 9 -20.74 2.28 -3.11
N VAL A 10 -21.89 1.62 -3.01
CA VAL A 10 -22.15 0.64 -1.93
C VAL A 10 -21.18 -0.54 -2.02
N ILE A 11 -20.92 -1.07 -3.22
CA ILE A 11 -19.95 -2.14 -3.43
C ILE A 11 -18.53 -1.68 -3.02
N ALA A 12 -18.12 -0.47 -3.42
CA ALA A 12 -16.83 0.11 -3.04
C ALA A 12 -16.67 0.23 -1.52
N LEU A 13 -17.70 0.73 -0.84
CA LEU A 13 -17.70 0.87 0.63
C LEU A 13 -17.61 -0.49 1.32
N VAL A 14 -18.44 -1.45 0.89
CA VAL A 14 -18.42 -2.81 1.45
C VAL A 14 -17.06 -3.46 1.24
N GLN A 15 -16.48 -3.31 0.05
CA GLN A 15 -15.14 -3.82 -0.27
C GLN A 15 -14.06 -3.17 0.61
N GLY A 16 -14.09 -1.85 0.78
CA GLY A 16 -13.15 -1.13 1.63
C GLY A 16 -13.21 -1.60 3.10
N ILE A 17 -14.42 -1.72 3.67
CA ILE A 17 -14.63 -2.22 5.03
C ILE A 17 -14.14 -3.67 5.15
N LEU A 18 -14.47 -4.51 4.19
CA LEU A 18 -14.07 -5.92 4.19
C LEU A 18 -12.55 -6.06 4.15
N LEU A 19 -11.86 -5.27 3.33
CA LEU A 19 -10.40 -5.27 3.26
C LEU A 19 -9.75 -4.81 4.56
N VAL A 20 -10.26 -3.75 5.19
CA VAL A 20 -9.78 -3.28 6.51
C VAL A 20 -9.96 -4.37 7.57
N LEU A 21 -11.08 -5.08 7.54
CA LEU A 21 -11.33 -6.18 8.47
C LEU A 21 -10.44 -7.40 8.20
N LEU A 22 -10.13 -7.70 6.94
CA LEU A 22 -9.29 -8.86 6.56
C LEU A 22 -7.79 -8.58 6.72
N ALA A 23 -7.35 -7.33 6.68
CA ALA A 23 -5.93 -6.96 6.73
C ALA A 23 -5.19 -7.53 7.95
N PRO A 24 -5.71 -7.45 9.21
CA PRO A 24 -5.04 -8.04 10.36
C PRO A 24 -4.97 -9.57 10.29
N LEU A 25 -5.95 -10.22 9.65
CA LEU A 25 -5.95 -11.67 9.46
C LEU A 25 -4.82 -12.10 8.52
N VAL A 26 -4.66 -11.41 7.40
CA VAL A 26 -3.58 -11.68 6.43
C VAL A 26 -2.21 -11.46 7.08
N SER A 27 -2.05 -10.36 7.85
CA SER A 27 -0.84 -10.08 8.62
C SER A 27 -0.53 -11.20 9.63
N GLY A 28 -1.54 -11.65 10.39
CA GLY A 28 -1.40 -12.74 11.35
C GLY A 28 -1.00 -14.07 10.71
N ILE A 29 -1.57 -14.41 9.55
CA ILE A 29 -1.20 -15.60 8.76
C ILE A 29 0.27 -15.48 8.30
N ALA A 30 0.66 -14.35 7.72
CA ALA A 30 2.02 -14.11 7.23
C ALA A 30 3.04 -14.23 8.37
N ARG A 31 2.74 -13.65 9.55
CA ARG A 31 3.57 -13.73 10.75
C ARG A 31 3.73 -15.16 11.25
N ARG A 32 2.63 -15.92 11.28
CA ARG A 32 2.68 -17.34 11.68
C ARG A 32 3.47 -18.19 10.69
N PHE A 33 3.35 -17.90 9.40
CA PHE A 33 4.10 -18.59 8.34
C PHE A 33 5.61 -18.32 8.48
N ARG A 34 6.00 -17.06 8.68
CA ARG A 34 7.39 -16.66 8.93
C ARG A 34 7.97 -17.35 10.17
N ALA A 35 7.24 -17.40 11.28
CA ALA A 35 7.69 -18.09 12.48
C ALA A 35 7.91 -19.58 12.23
N LYS A 36 7.03 -20.22 11.45
CA LYS A 36 7.17 -21.62 11.07
C LYS A 36 8.40 -21.88 10.19
N MET A 37 8.72 -20.98 9.27
CA MET A 37 9.94 -21.06 8.46
C MET A 37 11.21 -20.96 9.31
N HIS A 38 11.16 -20.20 10.42
CA HIS A 38 12.26 -20.11 11.39
C HIS A 38 12.21 -21.19 12.49
N THR A 39 11.45 -22.27 12.28
CA THR A 39 11.31 -23.38 13.27
C THR A 39 10.84 -22.93 14.64
N ARG A 40 10.13 -21.79 14.74
CA ARG A 40 9.58 -21.22 15.98
C ARG A 40 8.06 -21.36 16.03
N ARG A 41 7.50 -21.42 17.24
CA ARG A 41 6.05 -21.32 17.44
C ARG A 41 5.64 -19.85 17.33
N GLY A 42 4.92 -19.50 16.28
CA GLY A 42 4.37 -18.15 16.08
C GLY A 42 3.16 -17.86 16.94
N PRO A 43 2.78 -16.58 17.06
CA PRO A 43 1.56 -16.16 17.75
C PRO A 43 0.29 -16.71 17.07
N SER A 44 -0.86 -16.53 17.72
CA SER A 44 -2.15 -16.87 17.10
C SER A 44 -2.41 -15.97 15.88
N VAL A 45 -3.15 -16.49 14.90
CA VAL A 45 -3.52 -15.72 13.69
C VAL A 45 -4.34 -14.47 14.04
N PHE A 46 -5.10 -14.51 15.13
CA PHE A 46 -5.95 -13.42 15.61
C PHE A 46 -5.23 -12.44 16.55
N GLN A 47 -3.93 -12.60 16.74
CA GLN A 47 -3.17 -11.73 17.68
C GLN A 47 -3.28 -10.26 17.30
N ASP A 48 -3.23 -9.94 16.01
CA ASP A 48 -3.29 -8.56 15.51
C ASP A 48 -4.62 -7.87 15.85
N TYR A 49 -5.73 -8.61 15.88
CA TYR A 49 -7.04 -8.08 16.33
C TYR A 49 -7.03 -7.76 17.85
N TYR A 50 -6.42 -8.62 18.66
CA TYR A 50 -6.31 -8.36 20.10
C TYR A 50 -5.41 -7.16 20.38
N ASP A 51 -4.34 -7.00 19.60
CA ASP A 51 -3.42 -5.88 19.75
C ASP A 51 -4.09 -4.57 19.32
N LEU A 52 -4.83 -4.56 18.20
CA LEU A 52 -5.65 -3.42 17.79
C LEU A 52 -6.70 -3.05 18.84
N ALA A 53 -7.41 -4.03 19.39
CA ALA A 53 -8.41 -3.79 20.44
C ALA A 53 -7.80 -3.20 21.72
N LYS A 54 -6.57 -3.57 22.07
CA LYS A 54 -5.82 -2.98 23.18
C LYS A 54 -5.40 -1.54 22.89
N LEU A 55 -4.89 -1.29 21.68
CA LEU A 55 -4.43 0.04 21.26
C LEU A 55 -5.58 1.05 21.22
N LEU A 56 -6.75 0.66 20.74
CA LEU A 56 -7.95 1.53 20.73
C LEU A 56 -8.41 1.97 22.14
N LYS A 57 -8.03 1.24 23.19
CA LYS A 57 -8.34 1.59 24.58
C LYS A 57 -7.27 2.44 25.26
N ARG A 58 -6.12 2.66 24.62
CA ARG A 58 -5.02 3.43 25.20
C ARG A 58 -5.12 4.90 24.85
N GLN A 59 -4.55 5.73 25.72
CA GLN A 59 -4.40 7.16 25.46
C GLN A 59 -3.26 7.41 24.49
N ASP A 60 -3.44 8.39 23.65
CA ASP A 60 -2.42 8.85 22.71
C ASP A 60 -1.43 9.76 23.45
N VAL A 61 -0.14 9.48 23.32
CA VAL A 61 0.94 10.24 23.95
C VAL A 61 1.84 10.81 22.88
N HIS A 62 1.88 12.13 22.77
CA HIS A 62 2.76 12.83 21.85
C HIS A 62 4.02 13.34 22.55
N SER A 63 5.14 13.36 21.83
CA SER A 63 6.35 14.02 22.28
C SER A 63 6.15 15.54 22.33
N ASN A 64 6.72 16.20 23.35
CA ASN A 64 6.69 17.67 23.45
C ASN A 64 7.42 18.38 22.30
N HIS A 65 8.23 17.67 21.54
CA HIS A 65 9.01 18.18 20.41
C HIS A 65 8.36 17.88 19.05
N SER A 66 7.29 17.07 18.99
CA SER A 66 6.58 16.76 17.74
C SER A 66 5.57 17.84 17.39
N SER A 67 5.47 18.15 16.11
CA SER A 67 4.52 19.12 15.56
C SER A 67 3.17 18.44 15.23
N ASN A 68 2.29 19.18 14.55
CA ASN A 68 1.01 18.65 14.09
C ASN A 68 1.14 17.56 13.01
N VAL A 69 2.30 17.42 12.38
CA VAL A 69 2.56 16.36 11.36
C VAL A 69 2.35 14.99 11.97
N SER A 70 2.89 14.75 13.16
CA SER A 70 2.74 13.48 13.88
C SER A 70 1.28 13.11 14.17
N LYS A 71 0.38 14.11 14.35
CA LYS A 71 -1.04 13.88 14.60
C LYS A 71 -1.85 13.63 13.33
N ILE A 72 -1.46 14.26 12.21
CA ILE A 72 -2.17 14.20 10.94
C ILE A 72 -1.78 12.94 10.16
N THR A 73 -0.56 12.46 10.29
CA THR A 73 -0.03 11.32 9.52
C THR A 73 -0.85 10.03 9.69
N PRO A 74 -1.20 9.54 10.90
CA PRO A 74 -1.93 8.29 11.04
C PRO A 74 -3.32 8.31 10.39
N PRO A 75 -4.19 9.32 10.61
CA PRO A 75 -5.49 9.36 9.95
C PRO A 75 -5.39 9.56 8.44
N LEU A 76 -4.40 10.30 7.95
CA LEU A 76 -4.15 10.46 6.52
C LEU A 76 -3.72 9.14 5.88
N PHE A 77 -2.82 8.40 6.53
CA PHE A 77 -2.40 7.06 6.08
C PHE A 77 -3.59 6.11 5.99
N MET A 78 -4.40 6.06 7.04
CA MET A 78 -5.59 5.20 7.07
C MET A 78 -6.61 5.59 6.00
N GLY A 79 -6.85 6.90 5.83
CA GLY A 79 -7.77 7.42 4.81
C GLY A 79 -7.31 7.09 3.39
N ALA A 80 -6.04 7.30 3.06
CA ALA A 80 -5.49 6.95 1.76
C ALA A 80 -5.60 5.45 1.45
N MET A 81 -5.31 4.59 2.44
CA MET A 81 -5.42 3.14 2.28
C MET A 81 -6.88 2.67 2.10
N ILE A 82 -7.85 3.30 2.77
CA ILE A 82 -9.27 3.00 2.58
C ILE A 82 -9.72 3.41 1.18
N VAL A 83 -9.35 4.61 0.71
CA VAL A 83 -9.68 5.08 -0.65
C VAL A 83 -9.08 4.14 -1.70
N LEU A 84 -7.85 3.71 -1.50
CA LEU A 84 -7.17 2.76 -2.38
C LEU A 84 -7.88 1.39 -2.39
N ALA A 85 -8.30 0.90 -1.22
CA ALA A 85 -9.06 -0.34 -1.08
C ALA A 85 -10.42 -0.27 -1.79
N MET A 86 -11.07 0.90 -1.82
CA MET A 86 -12.33 1.12 -2.52
C MET A 86 -12.16 1.18 -4.04
N GLY A 87 -11.01 1.67 -4.53
CA GLY A 87 -10.75 1.83 -5.97
C GLY A 87 -10.30 0.55 -6.68
N MET A 88 -9.60 -0.33 -5.98
CA MET A 88 -9.03 -1.54 -6.59
C MET A 88 -10.08 -2.60 -6.93
N PRO A 89 -9.98 -3.30 -8.09
CA PRO A 89 -10.89 -4.38 -8.48
C PRO A 89 -10.54 -5.68 -7.73
N MET A 90 -10.93 -5.79 -6.45
CA MET A 90 -10.64 -6.98 -5.65
C MET A 90 -11.81 -7.97 -5.56
N ALA A 91 -13.03 -7.46 -5.36
CA ALA A 91 -14.24 -8.28 -5.28
C ALA A 91 -14.96 -8.41 -6.63
N THR A 92 -14.76 -7.46 -7.51
CA THR A 92 -15.37 -7.39 -8.85
C THR A 92 -14.30 -7.40 -9.93
N ARG A 93 -14.68 -7.79 -11.15
CA ARG A 93 -13.78 -7.70 -12.32
C ARG A 93 -13.58 -6.27 -12.81
N PHE A 94 -14.44 -5.36 -12.42
CA PHE A 94 -14.40 -3.94 -12.76
C PHE A 94 -14.03 -3.14 -11.51
N CYS A 95 -13.35 -2.01 -11.70
CA CYS A 95 -13.20 -1.05 -10.62
C CYS A 95 -14.59 -0.54 -10.22
N PRO A 96 -14.99 -0.64 -8.94
CA PRO A 96 -16.29 -0.18 -8.50
C PRO A 96 -16.51 1.31 -8.81
N ILE A 97 -15.46 2.11 -8.67
CA ILE A 97 -15.42 3.52 -9.04
C ILE A 97 -14.34 3.67 -10.12
N PRO A 98 -14.70 3.91 -11.40
CA PRO A 98 -13.73 3.95 -12.51
C PRO A 98 -12.60 4.95 -12.30
N PHE A 99 -12.89 6.13 -11.74
CA PHE A 99 -11.89 7.16 -11.45
C PHE A 99 -10.83 6.71 -10.42
N LEU A 100 -11.23 5.95 -9.39
CA LEU A 100 -10.30 5.45 -8.37
C LEU A 100 -9.46 4.26 -8.87
N GLY A 101 -9.85 3.65 -9.97
CA GLY A 101 -9.13 2.54 -10.60
C GLY A 101 -8.01 2.97 -11.54
N ASP A 102 -7.76 4.28 -11.68
CA ASP A 102 -6.66 4.78 -12.51
C ASP A 102 -5.31 4.46 -11.86
N ALA A 103 -4.44 3.80 -12.61
CA ALA A 103 -3.10 3.40 -12.17
C ALA A 103 -2.26 4.57 -11.67
N ILE A 104 -2.37 5.73 -12.30
CA ILE A 104 -1.64 6.94 -11.90
C ILE A 104 -2.11 7.41 -10.52
N LEU A 105 -3.42 7.46 -10.30
CA LEU A 105 -4.00 7.86 -9.03
C LEU A 105 -3.59 6.90 -7.90
N ILE A 106 -3.58 5.60 -8.19
CA ILE A 106 -3.19 4.56 -7.22
C ILE A 106 -1.75 4.75 -6.76
N ILE A 107 -0.80 5.02 -7.67
CA ILE A 107 0.60 5.28 -7.30
C ILE A 107 0.70 6.49 -6.39
N TYR A 108 0.05 7.61 -6.75
CA TYR A 108 0.08 8.81 -5.90
C TYR A 108 -0.58 8.61 -4.54
N LEU A 109 -1.67 7.82 -4.48
CA LEU A 109 -2.30 7.44 -3.22
C LEU A 109 -1.41 6.54 -2.36
N MET A 110 -0.50 5.77 -2.95
CA MET A 110 0.49 4.98 -2.19
C MET A 110 1.68 5.84 -1.75
N ALA A 111 2.15 6.74 -2.60
CA ALA A 111 3.27 7.63 -2.32
C ALA A 111 2.97 8.62 -1.19
N LEU A 112 1.75 9.16 -1.14
CA LEU A 112 1.34 10.17 -0.17
C LEU A 112 1.47 9.73 1.29
N PRO A 113 0.96 8.56 1.73
CA PRO A 113 1.17 8.08 3.10
C PRO A 113 2.64 7.87 3.45
N ARG A 114 3.43 7.35 2.51
CA ARG A 114 4.85 7.12 2.69
C ARG A 114 5.61 8.42 2.93
N PHE A 115 5.32 9.44 2.13
CA PHE A 115 5.89 10.77 2.31
C PHE A 115 5.60 11.33 3.71
N PHE A 116 4.34 11.27 4.15
CA PHE A 116 3.96 11.75 5.49
C PHE A 116 4.57 10.90 6.61
N PHE A 117 4.71 9.59 6.41
CA PHE A 117 5.37 8.71 7.36
C PHE A 117 6.84 9.09 7.57
N SER A 118 7.56 9.36 6.49
CA SER A 118 8.93 9.84 6.55
C SER A 118 9.04 11.22 7.21
N LEU A 119 8.11 12.13 6.91
CA LEU A 119 8.04 13.43 7.59
C LEU A 119 7.79 13.29 9.10
N MET A 120 6.96 12.34 9.52
CA MET A 120 6.72 12.05 10.93
C MET A 120 8.00 11.57 11.63
N GLY A 121 8.83 10.78 10.95
CA GLY A 121 10.14 10.37 11.44
C GLY A 121 11.06 11.58 11.68
N ILE A 122 11.09 12.52 10.77
CA ILE A 122 11.88 13.75 10.87
C ILE A 122 11.34 14.66 12.00
N ASP A 123 10.02 14.75 12.11
CA ASP A 123 9.31 15.60 13.10
C ASP A 123 9.45 15.08 14.55
N SER A 124 9.82 13.82 14.73
CA SER A 124 9.92 13.18 16.05
C SER A 124 10.96 13.79 16.98
N GLY A 125 11.90 14.60 16.45
CA GLY A 125 13.01 15.20 17.21
C GLY A 125 14.12 14.21 17.62
N SER A 126 14.03 12.95 17.17
CA SER A 126 15.06 11.93 17.36
C SER A 126 16.00 11.91 16.15
N SER A 127 17.31 11.95 16.39
CA SER A 127 18.32 11.88 15.32
C SER A 127 18.23 10.56 14.53
N TYR A 128 17.95 9.46 15.18
CA TYR A 128 17.78 8.15 14.55
C TYR A 128 16.54 8.09 13.67
N ALA A 129 15.37 8.50 14.19
CA ALA A 129 14.14 8.53 13.42
C ALA A 129 14.23 9.51 12.24
N GLY A 130 14.89 10.66 12.43
CA GLY A 130 15.14 11.63 11.35
C GLY A 130 16.02 11.05 10.24
N THR A 131 17.10 10.35 10.59
CA THR A 131 17.97 9.69 9.61
C THR A 131 17.23 8.59 8.85
N GLY A 132 16.44 7.76 9.54
CA GLY A 132 15.58 6.75 8.92
C GLY A 132 14.57 7.36 7.96
N GLY A 133 13.89 8.44 8.36
CA GLY A 133 12.94 9.14 7.51
C GLY A 133 13.57 9.73 6.24
N VAL A 134 14.76 10.31 6.33
CA VAL A 134 15.49 10.81 5.15
C VAL A 134 15.89 9.68 4.20
N ARG A 135 16.38 8.55 4.73
CA ARG A 135 16.71 7.36 3.93
C ARG A 135 15.49 6.83 3.19
N GLU A 136 14.35 6.74 3.88
CA GLU A 136 13.09 6.30 3.29
C GLU A 136 12.63 7.22 2.15
N LEU A 137 12.71 8.54 2.32
CA LEU A 137 12.42 9.51 1.27
C LEU A 137 13.34 9.36 0.07
N LEU A 138 14.64 9.17 0.27
CA LEU A 138 15.61 8.98 -0.82
C LEU A 138 15.29 7.73 -1.65
N VAL A 139 14.98 6.62 -0.99
CA VAL A 139 14.61 5.38 -1.68
C VAL A 139 13.29 5.56 -2.43
N GLY A 140 12.28 6.18 -1.82
CA GLY A 140 11.00 6.48 -2.46
C GLY A 140 11.17 7.28 -3.74
N THR A 141 11.91 8.38 -3.69
CA THR A 141 12.16 9.24 -4.87
C THR A 141 12.86 8.52 -6.03
N LEU A 142 13.60 7.45 -5.76
CA LEU A 142 14.24 6.62 -6.78
C LEU A 142 13.31 5.52 -7.31
N VAL A 143 12.47 4.95 -6.47
CA VAL A 143 11.60 3.82 -6.83
C VAL A 143 10.31 4.27 -7.52
N GLU A 144 9.72 5.39 -7.09
CA GLU A 144 8.48 5.92 -7.68
C GLU A 144 8.53 6.10 -9.20
N PRO A 145 9.57 6.74 -9.80
CA PRO A 145 9.67 6.83 -11.25
C PRO A 145 9.75 5.46 -11.94
N SER A 146 10.39 4.48 -11.31
CA SER A 146 10.49 3.12 -11.86
C SER A 146 9.12 2.42 -11.86
N LEU A 147 8.32 2.59 -10.80
CA LEU A 147 6.93 2.12 -10.73
C LEU A 147 6.06 2.77 -11.80
N MET A 148 6.16 4.09 -11.94
CA MET A 148 5.44 4.84 -12.96
C MET A 148 5.77 4.36 -14.37
N LEU A 149 7.05 4.21 -14.71
CA LEU A 149 7.48 3.74 -16.02
C LEU A 149 6.97 2.33 -16.31
N ALA A 150 7.06 1.42 -15.35
CA ALA A 150 6.56 0.06 -15.50
C ALA A 150 5.05 0.05 -15.76
N LEU A 151 4.27 0.84 -15.01
CA LEU A 151 2.83 0.97 -15.23
C LEU A 151 2.48 1.64 -16.56
N PHE A 152 3.23 2.64 -17.00
CA PHE A 152 3.00 3.26 -18.31
C PHE A 152 3.25 2.28 -19.46
N VAL A 153 4.28 1.43 -19.38
CA VAL A 153 4.51 0.38 -20.37
C VAL A 153 3.36 -0.64 -20.39
N ALA A 154 2.86 -1.03 -19.21
CA ALA A 154 1.69 -1.89 -19.10
C ALA A 154 0.43 -1.22 -19.68
N ALA A 155 0.20 0.05 -19.35
CA ALA A 155 -0.93 0.84 -19.86
C ALA A 155 -0.89 0.99 -21.38
N LEU A 156 0.28 1.32 -21.95
CA LEU A 156 0.47 1.40 -23.40
C LEU A 156 0.21 0.05 -24.08
N SER A 157 0.63 -1.05 -23.45
CA SER A 157 0.40 -2.39 -24.00
C SER A 157 -1.06 -2.80 -24.02
N CYS A 158 -1.87 -2.27 -23.08
CA CYS A 158 -3.32 -2.52 -22.98
C CYS A 158 -4.18 -1.40 -23.59
N GLY A 159 -3.61 -0.21 -23.84
CA GLY A 159 -4.35 0.95 -24.36
C GLY A 159 -5.24 1.65 -23.33
N THR A 160 -5.10 1.37 -22.04
CA THR A 160 -5.88 1.96 -20.95
C THR A 160 -5.01 2.11 -19.69
N THR A 161 -5.31 3.14 -18.86
CA THR A 161 -4.68 3.35 -17.56
C THR A 161 -5.48 2.75 -16.41
N ASN A 162 -6.71 2.30 -16.66
CA ASN A 162 -7.56 1.71 -15.65
C ASN A 162 -7.18 0.26 -15.37
N ILE A 163 -6.82 -0.06 -14.11
CA ILE A 163 -6.36 -1.40 -13.71
C ILE A 163 -7.43 -2.48 -13.95
N GLY A 164 -8.71 -2.15 -13.76
CA GLY A 164 -9.80 -3.09 -14.02
C GLY A 164 -9.92 -3.45 -15.51
N GLU A 165 -9.80 -2.47 -16.38
CA GLU A 165 -9.82 -2.66 -17.83
C GLU A 165 -8.56 -3.39 -18.33
N MET A 166 -7.37 -3.03 -17.78
CA MET A 166 -6.13 -3.78 -18.07
C MET A 166 -6.30 -5.27 -17.76
N GLY A 167 -6.87 -5.60 -16.59
CA GLY A 167 -7.11 -6.99 -16.21
C GLY A 167 -8.03 -7.74 -17.20
N GLN A 168 -9.03 -7.06 -17.76
CA GLN A 168 -9.92 -7.63 -18.77
C GLN A 168 -9.23 -7.83 -20.12
N MET A 169 -8.44 -6.85 -20.57
CA MET A 169 -7.67 -6.94 -21.81
C MET A 169 -6.65 -8.09 -21.75
N VAL A 170 -6.01 -8.26 -20.58
CA VAL A 170 -5.10 -9.40 -20.33
C VAL A 170 -5.87 -10.72 -20.40
N GLY A 171 -7.04 -10.79 -19.73
CA GLY A 171 -7.88 -12.00 -19.73
C GLY A 171 -8.46 -12.34 -21.10
N ALA A 172 -8.70 -11.36 -21.96
CA ALA A 172 -9.17 -11.53 -23.34
C ALA A 172 -8.04 -11.81 -24.34
N GLY A 173 -6.76 -11.73 -23.90
CA GLY A 173 -5.62 -11.89 -24.81
C GLY A 173 -5.42 -10.74 -25.79
N GLN A 174 -6.03 -9.57 -25.54
CA GLN A 174 -6.02 -8.41 -26.44
C GLN A 174 -4.88 -7.43 -26.09
N ILE A 175 -3.69 -7.94 -25.86
CA ILE A 175 -2.49 -7.15 -25.53
C ILE A 175 -1.72 -6.87 -26.82
N GLN A 176 -1.42 -5.59 -27.10
CA GLN A 176 -0.67 -5.20 -28.29
C GLN A 176 0.75 -5.74 -28.30
N SER A 177 1.42 -5.75 -27.15
CA SER A 177 2.80 -6.22 -26.99
C SER A 177 2.96 -7.10 -25.74
N PRO A 178 2.68 -8.43 -25.84
CA PRO A 178 2.71 -9.31 -24.66
C PRO A 178 4.08 -9.37 -23.98
N LEU A 179 5.16 -9.32 -24.74
CA LEU A 179 6.52 -9.35 -24.20
C LEU A 179 6.82 -8.11 -23.37
N ALA A 180 6.47 -6.92 -23.87
CA ALA A 180 6.66 -5.67 -23.15
C ALA A 180 5.84 -5.65 -21.86
N PHE A 181 4.60 -6.17 -21.89
CA PHE A 181 3.73 -6.27 -20.72
C PHE A 181 4.34 -7.17 -19.63
N VAL A 182 4.89 -8.33 -20.00
CA VAL A 182 5.53 -9.26 -19.05
C VAL A 182 6.78 -8.63 -18.42
N ILE A 183 7.63 -7.98 -19.24
CA ILE A 183 8.83 -7.29 -18.72
C ILE A 183 8.44 -6.16 -17.77
N ALA A 184 7.43 -5.36 -18.15
CA ALA A 184 6.88 -4.31 -17.28
C ALA A 184 6.33 -4.89 -15.97
N GLY A 185 5.63 -6.01 -16.02
CA GLY A 185 5.12 -6.71 -14.84
C GLY A 185 6.22 -7.17 -13.88
N ILE A 186 7.33 -7.69 -14.41
CA ILE A 186 8.51 -8.08 -13.61
C ILE A 186 9.15 -6.84 -12.97
N ALA A 187 9.35 -5.77 -13.74
CA ALA A 187 9.91 -4.52 -13.25
C ALA A 187 9.02 -3.89 -12.17
N PHE A 188 7.69 -3.90 -12.38
CA PHE A 188 6.71 -3.43 -11.42
C PHE A 188 6.76 -4.25 -10.12
N ALA A 189 6.81 -5.58 -10.21
CA ALA A 189 6.90 -6.46 -9.04
C ALA A 189 8.19 -6.21 -8.24
N ALA A 190 9.33 -6.02 -8.91
CA ALA A 190 10.59 -5.69 -8.27
C ALA A 190 10.53 -4.33 -7.56
N ALA A 191 9.99 -3.31 -8.21
CA ALA A 191 9.82 -1.98 -7.63
C ALA A 191 8.83 -1.99 -6.46
N CYS A 192 7.70 -2.70 -6.56
CA CYS A 192 6.77 -2.92 -5.44
C CYS A 192 7.43 -3.62 -4.25
N TYR A 193 8.33 -4.57 -4.50
CA TYR A 193 9.04 -5.27 -3.43
C TYR A 193 9.96 -4.31 -2.65
N ILE A 194 10.64 -3.39 -3.34
CA ILE A 194 11.44 -2.34 -2.71
C ILE A 194 10.52 -1.37 -1.94
N GLU A 195 9.40 -0.98 -2.54
CA GLU A 195 8.40 -0.07 -1.96
C GLU A 195 7.78 -0.61 -0.66
N MET A 196 7.68 -1.92 -0.52
CA MET A 196 7.15 -2.55 0.70
C MET A 196 8.06 -2.38 1.93
N GLY A 197 9.29 -1.89 1.78
CA GLY A 197 10.23 -1.66 2.87
C GLY A 197 10.52 -2.92 3.70
N LYS A 198 10.53 -4.10 3.07
CA LYS A 198 10.81 -5.38 3.74
C LYS A 198 12.26 -5.79 3.50
N LEU A 199 12.86 -6.47 4.46
CA LEU A 199 14.21 -7.02 4.30
C LEU A 199 14.38 -7.73 2.95
N PRO A 200 15.41 -7.42 2.16
CA PRO A 200 16.62 -6.64 2.46
C PRO A 200 16.52 -5.12 2.20
N TYR A 201 15.35 -4.59 1.83
CA TYR A 201 15.15 -3.18 1.44
C TYR A 201 14.52 -2.33 2.57
N ASP A 202 14.72 -2.73 3.82
CA ASP A 202 14.27 -1.98 5.00
C ASP A 202 15.32 -0.93 5.36
N PHE A 203 15.27 0.21 4.67
CA PHE A 203 16.24 1.30 4.85
C PHE A 203 15.91 2.22 6.02
N ALA A 204 14.67 2.18 6.50
CA ALA A 204 14.20 3.00 7.61
C ALA A 204 14.60 2.42 8.96
N GLU A 205 14.56 1.09 9.11
CA GLU A 205 14.93 0.40 10.33
C GLU A 205 16.44 0.06 10.31
N VAL A 206 17.21 0.83 11.06
CA VAL A 206 18.67 0.66 11.19
C VAL A 206 18.97 -0.39 12.26
N GLU A 207 18.50 -1.62 12.09
CA GLU A 207 18.85 -2.71 13.03
C GLU A 207 20.25 -3.29 12.80
N GLN A 208 20.97 -2.88 11.76
CA GLN A 208 22.22 -3.52 11.34
C GLN A 208 23.45 -2.59 11.33
N GLU A 209 23.38 -1.40 11.89
CA GLU A 209 24.53 -0.49 11.87
C GLU A 209 25.48 -0.61 13.08
N PHE A 210 25.45 -1.74 13.81
CA PHE A 210 26.52 -2.05 14.81
C PHE A 210 26.76 -3.55 14.93
#